data_b9b1617a3dc133be42858ffffa39aeeb
#
_entry.id   b9b1617a3dc133be42858ffffa39aeeb
#
_cell.length_a   1.000
_cell.length_b   1.000
_cell.length_c   1.000
_cell.angle_alpha   90.00
_cell.angle_beta   90.00
_cell.angle_gamma   90.00
#
_symmetry.space_group_name_H-M   'P 1'
#
loop_
_entity.id
_entity.type
_entity.pdbx_description
1 polymer ?
#
loop_
_entity_poly.entity_id
_entity_poly.type
_entity_poly.pdbx_seq_one_letter_code
_entity_poly.pdbx_strand_id
1 'polypeptide(L)'
;MQYKRILIVALFALLISTDVLFANYAFKKKVKTVCQSYRITVESTQFSLGENDFSIELESGRNNFEMVMLVGFAAAGHAIEHQIQMGKANAYTPENVTVNIAVPVSKGETNMFIATCSKKMAIDLANGTMDSSDFMQKINMAIQ
;
A
#
# COMPACT_ATOMS: atom_id res chain seq x y z
N MET A 1 -18.33 25.34 -33.85
CA MET A 1 -17.92 25.76 -32.47
C MET A 1 -18.16 24.68 -31.42
N GLN A 2 -19.20 23.87 -31.51
CA GLN A 2 -19.43 22.78 -30.53
C GLN A 2 -18.33 21.70 -30.56
N TYR A 3 -17.84 21.33 -31.72
CA TYR A 3 -16.79 20.31 -31.88
C TYR A 3 -15.45 20.68 -31.20
N LYS A 4 -15.09 21.97 -31.20
CA LYS A 4 -13.85 22.45 -30.52
C LYS A 4 -13.96 22.35 -29.00
N ARG A 5 -15.15 22.59 -28.42
CA ARG A 5 -15.39 22.44 -26.97
C ARG A 5 -15.38 20.99 -26.52
N ILE A 6 -15.97 20.10 -27.33
CA ILE A 6 -15.96 18.66 -27.07
C ILE A 6 -14.53 18.10 -27.16
N LEU A 7 -13.73 18.56 -28.11
CA LEU A 7 -12.34 18.13 -28.28
C LEU A 7 -11.45 18.58 -27.11
N ILE A 8 -11.66 19.79 -26.60
CA ILE A 8 -10.92 20.32 -25.45
C ILE A 8 -11.28 19.55 -24.17
N VAL A 9 -12.56 19.23 -23.95
CA VAL A 9 -13.00 18.46 -22.78
C VAL A 9 -12.47 17.03 -22.86
N ALA A 10 -12.47 16.41 -24.02
CA ALA A 10 -11.91 15.07 -24.22
C ALA A 10 -10.39 15.04 -24.00
N LEU A 11 -9.67 16.06 -24.45
CA LEU A 11 -8.22 16.18 -24.24
C LEU A 11 -7.87 16.40 -22.76
N PHE A 12 -8.69 17.18 -22.05
CA PHE A 12 -8.52 17.41 -20.60
C PHE A 12 -8.80 16.13 -19.79
N ALA A 13 -9.82 15.36 -20.16
CA ALA A 13 -10.13 14.07 -19.53
C ALA A 13 -9.01 13.04 -19.75
N LEU A 14 -8.36 13.04 -20.91
CA LEU A 14 -7.20 12.17 -21.20
C LEU A 14 -5.97 12.54 -20.34
N LEU A 15 -5.72 13.81 -20.11
CA LEU A 15 -4.60 14.27 -19.28
C LEU A 15 -4.78 13.90 -17.79
N ILE A 16 -6.01 13.98 -17.28
CA ILE A 16 -6.31 13.61 -15.89
C ILE A 16 -6.14 12.09 -15.67
N SER A 17 -6.54 11.26 -16.65
CA SER A 17 -6.41 9.81 -16.54
C SER A 17 -4.95 9.33 -16.55
N THR A 18 -4.05 10.00 -17.27
CA THR A 18 -2.63 9.66 -17.29
C THR A 18 -1.94 9.97 -15.95
N ASP A 19 -2.27 11.07 -15.30
CA ASP A 19 -1.68 11.46 -14.01
C ASP A 19 -2.05 10.49 -12.88
N VAL A 20 -3.27 9.98 -12.84
CA VAL A 20 -3.70 8.95 -11.88
C VAL A 20 -2.94 7.65 -12.10
N LEU A 21 -2.74 7.21 -13.33
CA LEU A 21 -1.97 6.01 -13.66
C LEU A 21 -0.50 6.16 -13.24
N PHE A 22 0.10 7.33 -13.41
CA PHE A 22 1.47 7.61 -12.97
C PHE A 22 1.60 7.59 -11.45
N ALA A 23 0.64 8.18 -10.72
CA ALA A 23 0.63 8.17 -9.26
C ALA A 23 0.53 6.75 -8.72
N ASN A 24 -0.38 5.92 -9.26
CA ASN A 24 -0.53 4.52 -8.88
C ASN A 24 0.72 3.69 -9.19
N TYR A 25 1.32 3.91 -10.35
CA TYR A 25 2.57 3.22 -10.72
C TYR A 25 3.72 3.60 -9.79
N ALA A 26 3.91 4.89 -9.51
CA ALA A 26 4.96 5.36 -8.60
C ALA A 26 4.76 4.83 -7.17
N PHE A 27 3.52 4.77 -6.71
CA PHE A 27 3.16 4.18 -5.41
C PHE A 27 3.55 2.70 -5.33
N LYS A 28 3.09 1.89 -6.29
CA LYS A 28 3.43 0.47 -6.37
C LYS A 28 4.94 0.24 -6.43
N LYS A 29 5.63 1.01 -7.25
CA LYS A 29 7.09 0.92 -7.39
C LYS A 29 7.79 1.21 -6.05
N LYS A 30 7.35 2.22 -5.31
CA LYS A 30 7.92 2.54 -4.01
C LYS A 30 7.68 1.42 -2.99
N VAL A 31 6.47 0.88 -2.92
CA VAL A 31 6.16 -0.28 -2.07
C VAL A 31 7.06 -1.47 -2.40
N LYS A 32 7.19 -1.82 -3.67
CA LYS A 32 8.09 -2.91 -4.12
C LYS A 32 9.54 -2.67 -3.71
N THR A 33 10.04 -1.46 -3.90
CA THR A 33 11.42 -1.11 -3.56
C THR A 33 11.70 -1.27 -2.07
N VAL A 34 10.79 -0.82 -1.22
CA VAL A 34 10.93 -1.00 0.24
C VAL A 34 10.88 -2.48 0.61
N CYS A 35 9.92 -3.23 0.10
CA CYS A 35 9.84 -4.68 0.36
C CYS A 35 11.12 -5.41 -0.08
N GLN A 36 11.65 -5.08 -1.25
CA GLN A 36 12.90 -5.67 -1.77
C GLN A 36 14.11 -5.40 -0.86
N SER A 37 14.17 -4.25 -0.21
CA SER A 37 15.25 -3.94 0.74
C SER A 37 15.26 -4.89 1.95
N TYR A 38 14.11 -5.51 2.24
CA TYR A 38 13.95 -6.57 3.25
C TYR A 38 13.91 -7.98 2.65
N ARG A 39 14.31 -8.13 1.38
CA ARG A 39 14.31 -9.39 0.64
C ARG A 39 12.92 -10.01 0.44
N ILE A 40 11.89 -9.18 0.40
CA ILE A 40 10.52 -9.57 0.11
C ILE A 40 10.20 -9.15 -1.33
N THR A 41 9.94 -10.13 -2.19
CA THR A 41 9.53 -9.88 -3.58
C THR A 41 8.02 -9.78 -3.65
N VAL A 42 7.51 -8.73 -4.30
CA VAL A 42 6.08 -8.48 -4.46
C VAL A 42 5.73 -8.26 -5.92
N GLU A 43 4.74 -9.00 -6.41
CA GLU A 43 4.21 -8.87 -7.76
C GLU A 43 3.06 -7.86 -7.82
N SER A 44 2.80 -7.31 -8.99
CA SER A 44 1.74 -6.30 -9.18
C SER A 44 0.34 -6.80 -8.90
N THR A 45 0.12 -8.11 -8.98
CA THR A 45 -1.15 -8.78 -8.69
C THR A 45 -1.46 -8.87 -7.18
N GLN A 46 -0.46 -8.66 -6.33
CA GLN A 46 -0.59 -8.70 -4.87
C GLN A 46 -1.06 -7.37 -4.27
N PHE A 47 -1.23 -6.34 -5.10
CA PHE A 47 -1.72 -5.03 -4.68
C PHE A 47 -3.18 -4.83 -5.07
N SER A 48 -3.93 -4.16 -4.20
CA SER A 48 -5.23 -3.58 -4.51
C SER A 48 -5.24 -2.10 -4.11
N LEU A 49 -5.44 -1.23 -5.08
CA LEU A 49 -5.49 0.21 -4.90
C LEU A 49 -6.93 0.70 -5.05
N GLY A 50 -7.65 0.76 -3.93
CA GLY A 50 -8.96 1.40 -3.86
C GLY A 50 -8.82 2.91 -3.68
N GLU A 51 -9.93 3.63 -3.74
CA GLU A 51 -9.94 5.09 -3.61
C GLU A 51 -9.37 5.56 -2.25
N ASN A 52 -9.82 4.94 -1.16
CA ASN A 52 -9.39 5.27 0.20
C ASN A 52 -8.65 4.13 0.90
N ASP A 53 -8.57 2.97 0.29
CA ASP A 53 -8.02 1.77 0.89
C ASP A 53 -6.96 1.13 -0.01
N PHE A 54 -5.78 0.98 0.52
CA PHE A 54 -4.71 0.20 -0.09
C PHE A 54 -4.58 -1.13 0.62
N SER A 55 -4.44 -2.22 -0.13
CA SER A 55 -4.10 -3.51 0.45
C SER A 55 -2.97 -4.20 -0.30
N ILE A 56 -2.20 -4.98 0.45
CA ILE A 56 -1.13 -5.83 -0.06
C ILE A 56 -1.27 -7.22 0.53
N GLU A 57 -1.06 -8.24 -0.30
CA GLU A 57 -1.05 -9.63 0.09
C GLU A 57 0.37 -10.17 0.08
N LEU A 58 0.84 -10.69 1.22
CA LEU A 58 2.18 -11.21 1.41
C LEU A 58 2.14 -12.64 1.93
N GLU A 59 3.24 -13.36 1.79
CA GLU A 59 3.42 -14.70 2.34
C GLU A 59 4.52 -14.68 3.40
N SER A 60 4.36 -15.48 4.45
CA SER A 60 5.37 -15.60 5.50
C SER A 60 5.36 -16.99 6.13
N GLY A 61 6.49 -17.37 6.72
CA GLY A 61 6.56 -18.49 7.67
C GLY A 61 5.99 -18.10 9.03
N ARG A 62 5.71 -19.12 9.87
CA ARG A 62 5.09 -18.95 11.20
C ARG A 62 5.86 -18.01 12.13
N ASN A 63 7.18 -18.02 12.04
CA ASN A 63 8.04 -17.27 12.98
C ASN A 63 8.34 -15.84 12.52
N ASN A 64 7.98 -15.49 11.29
CA ASN A 64 8.37 -14.23 10.65
C ASN A 64 7.18 -13.36 10.26
N PHE A 65 5.94 -13.80 10.47
CA PHE A 65 4.77 -13.10 9.93
C PHE A 65 4.62 -11.68 10.50
N GLU A 66 4.96 -11.45 11.75
CA GLU A 66 4.93 -10.10 12.34
C GLU A 66 5.93 -9.16 11.66
N MET A 67 7.14 -9.63 11.40
CA MET A 67 8.16 -8.85 10.69
C MET A 67 7.73 -8.55 9.26
N VAL A 68 7.19 -9.53 8.54
CA VAL A 68 6.67 -9.35 7.17
C VAL A 68 5.51 -8.35 7.16
N MET A 69 4.61 -8.44 8.14
CA MET A 69 3.50 -7.50 8.32
C MET A 69 4.00 -6.06 8.53
N LEU A 70 4.95 -5.86 9.43
CA LEU A 70 5.57 -4.55 9.69
C LEU A 70 6.23 -3.98 8.43
N VAL A 71 6.93 -4.80 7.66
CA VAL A 71 7.50 -4.38 6.38
C VAL A 71 6.42 -3.94 5.41
N GLY A 72 5.32 -4.67 5.31
CA GLY A 72 4.18 -4.30 4.46
C GLY A 72 3.60 -2.93 4.81
N PHE A 73 3.37 -2.66 6.09
CA PHE A 73 2.88 -1.36 6.56
C PHE A 73 3.91 -0.24 6.37
N ALA A 74 5.17 -0.49 6.69
CA ALA A 74 6.23 0.51 6.50
C ALA A 74 6.43 0.84 5.01
N ALA A 75 6.36 -0.15 4.13
CA ALA A 75 6.43 0.06 2.69
C ALA A 75 5.29 0.95 2.18
N ALA A 76 4.05 0.69 2.63
CA ALA A 76 2.91 1.53 2.32
C ALA A 76 3.08 2.95 2.88
N GLY A 77 3.54 3.09 4.13
CA GLY A 77 3.81 4.38 4.77
C GLY A 77 4.84 5.21 4.01
N HIS A 78 5.94 4.62 3.59
CA HIS A 78 6.94 5.26 2.74
C HIS A 78 6.38 5.69 1.38
N ALA A 79 5.54 4.86 0.77
CA ALA A 79 4.92 5.18 -0.51
C ALA A 79 3.94 6.35 -0.40
N ILE A 80 3.12 6.38 0.66
CA ILE A 80 2.18 7.48 0.94
C ILE A 80 2.95 8.79 1.20
N GLU A 81 3.94 8.75 2.05
CA GLU A 81 4.76 9.93 2.37
C GLU A 81 5.45 10.48 1.13
N HIS A 82 5.99 9.60 0.29
CA HIS A 82 6.58 10.00 -0.99
C HIS A 82 5.57 10.70 -1.91
N GLN A 83 4.34 10.21 -2.00
CA GLN A 83 3.26 10.84 -2.78
C GLN A 83 2.90 12.23 -2.23
N ILE A 84 2.84 12.38 -0.91
CA ILE A 84 2.59 13.67 -0.25
C ILE A 84 3.72 14.66 -0.56
N GLN A 85 4.97 14.23 -0.46
CA GLN A 85 6.15 15.07 -0.73
C GLN A 85 6.22 15.53 -2.19
N MET A 86 5.77 14.73 -3.14
CA MET A 86 5.70 15.12 -4.54
C MET A 86 4.68 16.23 -4.80
N GLY A 87 3.69 16.42 -3.93
CA GLY A 87 2.75 17.54 -3.95
C GLY A 87 1.86 17.63 -5.18
N LYS A 88 1.67 16.53 -5.94
CA LYS A 88 0.82 16.49 -7.12
C LYS A 88 -0.65 16.40 -6.74
N ALA A 89 -1.52 17.05 -7.51
CA ALA A 89 -2.97 17.07 -7.28
C ALA A 89 -3.62 15.66 -7.28
N ASN A 90 -3.07 14.73 -8.08
CA ASN A 90 -3.57 13.37 -8.24
C ASN A 90 -2.74 12.33 -7.46
N ALA A 91 -2.04 12.75 -6.40
CA ALA A 91 -1.28 11.84 -5.55
C ALA A 91 -2.19 10.75 -4.95
N TYR A 92 -1.70 9.50 -4.96
CA TYR A 92 -2.40 8.40 -4.31
C TYR A 92 -2.02 8.34 -2.83
N THR A 93 -2.96 8.72 -1.99
CA THR A 93 -2.79 8.79 -0.52
C THR A 93 -3.97 8.12 0.19
N PRO A 94 -4.03 6.78 0.19
CA PRO A 94 -5.16 6.05 0.81
C PRO A 94 -5.26 6.36 2.31
N GLU A 95 -6.47 6.41 2.83
CA GLU A 95 -6.73 6.68 4.25
C GLU A 95 -6.44 5.46 5.14
N ASN A 96 -6.62 4.25 4.59
CA ASN A 96 -6.39 3.00 5.28
C ASN A 96 -5.41 2.12 4.52
N VAL A 97 -4.60 1.38 5.28
CA VAL A 97 -3.67 0.38 4.78
C VAL A 97 -4.01 -0.96 5.39
N THR A 98 -4.18 -1.97 4.57
CA THR A 98 -4.41 -3.35 4.97
C THR A 98 -3.28 -4.24 4.47
N VAL A 99 -2.74 -5.05 5.36
CA VAL A 99 -1.74 -6.07 5.03
C VAL A 99 -2.34 -7.44 5.33
N ASN A 100 -2.42 -8.28 4.31
CA ASN A 100 -2.87 -9.66 4.40
C ASN A 100 -1.66 -10.58 4.34
N ILE A 101 -1.49 -11.45 5.34
CA ILE A 101 -0.35 -12.38 5.39
C ILE A 101 -0.86 -13.81 5.38
N ALA A 102 -0.51 -14.56 4.34
CA ALA A 102 -0.74 -15.99 4.27
C ALA A 102 0.38 -16.74 5.01
N VAL A 103 0.01 -17.49 6.03
CA VAL A 103 0.94 -18.27 6.88
C VAL A 103 0.55 -19.75 6.86
N PRO A 104 1.39 -20.64 6.32
CA PRO A 104 1.13 -22.06 6.36
C PRO A 104 1.20 -22.59 7.80
N VAL A 105 0.19 -23.34 8.21
CA VAL A 105 0.09 -23.88 9.58
C VAL A 105 0.45 -25.36 9.67
N SER A 106 -0.21 -26.24 8.93
CA SER A 106 0.11 -27.67 8.85
C SER A 106 -0.68 -28.33 7.72
N LYS A 107 -0.17 -29.43 7.17
CA LYS A 107 -0.89 -30.33 6.21
C LYS A 107 -1.61 -29.59 5.07
N GLY A 108 -0.98 -28.57 4.49
CA GLY A 108 -1.56 -27.80 3.38
C GLY A 108 -2.59 -26.73 3.79
N GLU A 109 -2.82 -26.51 5.08
CA GLU A 109 -3.67 -25.45 5.59
C GLU A 109 -2.88 -24.13 5.71
N THR A 110 -3.56 -23.01 5.44
CA THR A 110 -2.99 -21.67 5.52
C THR A 110 -3.94 -20.78 6.32
N ASN A 111 -3.41 -20.07 7.31
CA ASN A 111 -4.12 -19.00 7.99
C ASN A 111 -3.85 -17.68 7.27
N MET A 112 -4.88 -16.86 7.15
CA MET A 112 -4.77 -15.50 6.66
C MET A 112 -4.85 -14.51 7.82
N PHE A 113 -3.75 -13.81 8.08
CA PHE A 113 -3.74 -12.70 9.03
C PHE A 113 -4.06 -11.42 8.29
N ILE A 114 -5.12 -10.74 8.68
CA ILE A 114 -5.59 -9.49 8.09
C ILE A 114 -5.40 -8.38 9.11
N ALA A 115 -4.53 -7.43 8.82
CA ALA A 115 -4.28 -6.31 9.70
C ALA A 115 -4.50 -4.98 8.97
N THR A 116 -5.09 -4.02 9.66
CA THR A 116 -5.42 -2.70 9.10
C THR A 116 -4.97 -1.59 10.03
N CYS A 117 -4.40 -0.54 9.47
CA CYS A 117 -4.07 0.68 10.18
C CYS A 117 -4.45 1.93 9.37
N SER A 118 -4.44 3.08 10.03
CA SER A 118 -4.63 4.37 9.37
C SER A 118 -3.37 4.79 8.58
N LYS A 119 -3.57 5.66 7.60
CA LYS A 119 -2.49 6.34 6.87
C LYS A 119 -1.44 6.92 7.80
N LYS A 120 -1.87 7.65 8.84
CA LYS A 120 -0.96 8.25 9.82
C LYS A 120 -0.09 7.21 10.51
N MET A 121 -0.66 6.10 10.96
CA MET A 121 0.09 5.03 11.63
C MET A 121 1.13 4.39 10.71
N ALA A 122 0.77 4.15 9.44
CA ALA A 122 1.70 3.60 8.45
C ALA A 122 2.89 4.55 8.22
N ILE A 123 2.64 5.85 8.10
CA ILE A 123 3.69 6.87 7.95
C ILE A 123 4.57 6.95 9.21
N ASP A 124 3.98 6.97 10.38
CA ASP A 124 4.71 7.04 11.66
C ASP A 124 5.60 5.81 11.87
N LEU A 125 5.14 4.63 11.48
CA LEU A 125 5.97 3.42 11.46
C LEU A 125 7.13 3.54 10.46
N ALA A 126 6.83 4.00 9.24
CA ALA A 126 7.82 4.12 8.17
C ALA A 126 8.95 5.09 8.50
N ASN A 127 8.64 6.22 9.13
CA ASN A 127 9.64 7.25 9.48
C ASN A 127 10.26 7.09 10.87
N GLY A 128 9.86 6.06 11.64
CA GLY A 128 10.40 5.76 12.97
C GLY A 128 9.81 6.59 14.10
N THR A 129 8.78 7.39 13.87
CA THR A 129 8.07 8.14 14.92
C THR A 129 7.27 7.21 15.86
N MET A 130 6.82 6.07 15.34
CA MET A 130 6.19 5.00 16.10
C MET A 130 7.06 3.75 16.03
N ASP A 131 7.40 3.17 17.17
CA ASP A 131 8.14 1.91 17.17
C ASP A 131 7.26 0.69 16.84
N SER A 132 7.90 -0.41 16.46
CA SER A 132 7.20 -1.62 16.01
C SER A 132 6.31 -2.24 17.08
N SER A 133 6.71 -2.18 18.35
CA SER A 133 5.92 -2.75 19.45
C SER A 133 4.63 -1.95 19.67
N ASP A 134 4.73 -0.65 19.73
CA ASP A 134 3.57 0.25 19.84
C ASP A 134 2.63 0.09 18.65
N PHE A 135 3.20 -0.01 17.45
CA PHE A 135 2.42 -0.23 16.24
C PHE A 135 1.61 -1.53 16.32
N MET A 136 2.26 -2.66 16.66
CA MET A 136 1.61 -3.96 16.75
C MET A 136 0.50 -4.01 17.81
N GLN A 137 0.60 -3.23 18.87
CA GLN A 137 -0.44 -3.12 19.89
C GLN A 137 -1.67 -2.34 19.45
N LYS A 138 -1.49 -1.41 18.51
CA LYS A 138 -2.55 -0.49 18.07
C LYS A 138 -3.28 -0.91 16.80
N ILE A 139 -2.73 -1.84 16.02
CA ILE A 139 -3.39 -2.31 14.81
C ILE A 139 -4.59 -3.21 15.11
N ASN A 140 -5.56 -3.20 14.22
CA ASN A 140 -6.65 -4.16 14.23
C ASN A 140 -6.24 -5.38 13.42
N MET A 141 -6.20 -6.55 14.06
CA MET A 141 -5.84 -7.81 13.43
C MET A 141 -6.95 -8.84 13.56
N ALA A 142 -7.27 -9.51 12.46
CA ALA A 142 -8.17 -10.65 12.38
C ALA A 142 -7.43 -11.84 11.77
N ILE A 143 -7.88 -13.06 12.11
CA ILE A 143 -7.35 -14.31 11.57
C ILE A 143 -8.52 -15.04 10.89
N GLN A 144 -8.30 -15.48 9.64
CA GLN A 144 -9.24 -16.27 8.85
C GLN A 144 -8.62 -17.59 8.39
#